data_3cfd00977702ebbbd15c83f086d3e3a9
#
_entry.id   3cfd00977702ebbbd15c83f086d3e3a9
#
_cell.length_a   1.000
_cell.length_b   1.000
_cell.length_c   1.000
_cell.angle_alpha   90.00
_cell.angle_beta   90.00
_cell.angle_gamma   90.00
#
_symmetry.space_group_name_H-M   'P 1'
#
loop_
_entity.id
_entity.type
_entity.pdbx_description
1 polymer ?
#
loop_
_entity_poly.entity_id
_entity_poly.type
_entity_poly.pdbx_seq_one_letter_code
_entity_poly.pdbx_strand_id
1 'polypeptide(L)'
;VPAKSSVAPAIVWFRDDLRVTDQPALTRAVASGRPLVCVYVDDTGEGAGRALGGAARWWLHGALAGLDAALARHGGRLLLLRGDAPREIERVVHDTGAAAVYWNRRYALPQREADAALKASLKARGLEVESSNGSLLNEPWDVLTGAGTPFQVFTAYWRAVRRERTVAAPLPEPEGIAFHPWPAGVRERALALDALALRPGATDWAGGLRDAWPAPDEAGAHARLDAFSAESLAGYADMRDRPDWSATSRLSPFLRFGNVSPRQVWHAVQGAAQAGGAACAAGAEKFLSELGWREFSHVLLYHFPALATDNFRAQFDAMPWRDDPAALRAWQRGLTGYPLVDAGMRELWATGWMHNRVRMVVASFLVKHLLIDWRAGERWFYDTLVDADDANNPANWQWVAGCGADAAPYFRIFNPVTQGRKFDPQGAYVRRWVPALAGLDAMTIHAPWEASPLELEAAGVRLGVDYPAPIVDHDTARRRALDALATLPKRR
;
A
#
# COMPACT_ATOMS: atom_id res chain seq x y z
N VAL A 1 -23.80 -6.65 -49.39
CA VAL A 1 -24.27 -6.56 -48.02
C VAL A 1 -23.76 -5.22 -47.49
N PRO A 2 -24.63 -4.26 -47.08
CA PRO A 2 -24.18 -3.02 -46.51
C PRO A 2 -23.43 -3.34 -45.22
N ALA A 3 -22.21 -2.82 -45.09
CA ALA A 3 -21.42 -2.91 -43.86
C ALA A 3 -22.28 -2.38 -42.69
N LYS A 4 -22.56 -3.24 -41.69
CA LYS A 4 -23.14 -2.79 -40.45
C LYS A 4 -22.26 -1.62 -39.96
N SER A 5 -22.82 -0.44 -39.81
CA SER A 5 -22.17 0.71 -39.14
C SER A 5 -21.75 0.20 -37.79
N SER A 6 -20.45 -0.15 -37.66
CA SER A 6 -19.91 -0.62 -36.38
C SER A 6 -19.94 0.57 -35.43
N VAL A 7 -20.61 0.44 -34.30
CA VAL A 7 -20.60 1.43 -33.22
C VAL A 7 -19.12 1.66 -32.83
N ALA A 8 -18.68 2.91 -32.84
CA ALA A 8 -17.30 3.25 -32.50
C ALA A 8 -16.99 2.77 -31.07
N PRO A 9 -15.82 2.16 -30.83
CA PRO A 9 -15.49 1.56 -29.56
C PRO A 9 -15.28 2.58 -28.44
N ALA A 10 -15.24 2.10 -27.21
CA ALA A 10 -14.79 2.82 -26.03
C ALA A 10 -13.53 2.19 -25.46
N ILE A 11 -12.65 3.01 -24.91
CA ILE A 11 -11.44 2.57 -24.22
C ILE A 11 -11.73 2.59 -22.72
N VAL A 12 -11.36 1.50 -22.03
CA VAL A 12 -11.27 1.45 -20.57
C VAL A 12 -9.80 1.37 -20.19
N TRP A 13 -9.29 2.43 -19.57
CA TRP A 13 -7.88 2.50 -19.17
C TRP A 13 -7.74 2.13 -17.69
N PHE A 14 -7.22 0.93 -17.43
CA PHE A 14 -6.93 0.39 -16.10
C PHE A 14 -5.58 0.90 -15.59
N ARG A 15 -5.46 1.13 -14.27
CA ARG A 15 -4.24 1.55 -13.57
C ARG A 15 -4.10 0.87 -12.22
N ASP A 16 -4.40 1.58 -11.11
CA ASP A 16 -4.41 1.05 -9.73
C ASP A 16 -5.82 0.54 -9.33
N ASP A 17 -6.51 -0.12 -10.25
CA ASP A 17 -7.91 -0.53 -10.16
C ASP A 17 -8.15 -1.86 -10.90
N LEU A 18 -7.21 -2.79 -10.70
CA LEU A 18 -7.06 -4.04 -11.45
C LEU A 18 -8.08 -5.11 -11.02
N ARG A 19 -9.36 -4.87 -11.34
CA ARG A 19 -10.52 -5.74 -11.07
C ARG A 19 -11.63 -5.49 -12.08
N VAL A 20 -12.61 -6.39 -12.13
CA VAL A 20 -13.82 -6.24 -12.94
C VAL A 20 -15.07 -5.94 -12.07
N THR A 21 -15.12 -6.43 -10.83
CA THR A 21 -16.20 -6.12 -9.89
C THR A 21 -16.01 -4.74 -9.26
N ASP A 22 -17.09 -4.04 -8.98
CA ASP A 22 -17.07 -2.68 -8.43
C ASP A 22 -16.06 -1.74 -9.14
N GLN A 23 -16.07 -1.80 -10.48
CA GLN A 23 -15.17 -1.03 -11.35
C GLN A 23 -15.96 0.04 -12.10
N PRO A 24 -16.03 1.28 -11.57
CA PRO A 24 -16.91 2.31 -12.10
C PRO A 24 -16.64 2.68 -13.57
N ALA A 25 -15.36 2.76 -13.98
CA ALA A 25 -15.01 3.09 -15.36
C ALA A 25 -15.47 1.98 -16.33
N LEU A 26 -15.28 0.69 -15.96
CA LEU A 26 -15.76 -0.45 -16.75
C LEU A 26 -17.29 -0.47 -16.83
N THR A 27 -17.96 -0.31 -15.69
CA THR A 27 -19.44 -0.30 -15.64
C THR A 27 -20.02 0.80 -16.53
N ARG A 28 -19.45 2.01 -16.50
CA ARG A 28 -19.88 3.11 -17.36
C ARG A 28 -19.59 2.84 -18.85
N ALA A 29 -18.44 2.27 -19.14
CA ALA A 29 -18.10 1.91 -20.50
C ALA A 29 -19.08 0.87 -21.08
N VAL A 30 -19.43 -0.17 -20.30
CA VAL A 30 -20.44 -1.17 -20.69
C VAL A 30 -21.80 -0.53 -20.88
N ALA A 31 -22.21 0.35 -19.96
CA ALA A 31 -23.50 1.07 -20.05
C ALA A 31 -23.61 1.98 -21.29
N SER A 32 -22.49 2.37 -21.89
CA SER A 32 -22.48 3.13 -23.16
C SER A 32 -22.94 2.30 -24.37
N GLY A 33 -23.02 0.98 -24.25
CA GLY A 33 -23.35 0.06 -25.34
C GLY A 33 -22.28 -0.07 -26.44
N ARG A 34 -21.11 0.51 -26.22
CA ARG A 34 -19.98 0.45 -27.17
C ARG A 34 -19.14 -0.80 -26.95
N PRO A 35 -18.58 -1.42 -28.01
CA PRO A 35 -17.56 -2.45 -27.83
C PRO A 35 -16.29 -1.88 -27.19
N LEU A 36 -15.67 -2.62 -26.27
CA LEU A 36 -14.60 -2.13 -25.42
C LEU A 36 -13.20 -2.54 -25.90
N VAL A 37 -12.23 -1.65 -25.69
CA VAL A 37 -10.80 -1.95 -25.68
C VAL A 37 -10.31 -1.68 -24.26
N CYS A 38 -9.99 -2.75 -23.54
CA CYS A 38 -9.42 -2.67 -22.19
C CYS A 38 -7.90 -2.54 -22.26
N VAL A 39 -7.34 -1.48 -21.68
CA VAL A 39 -5.92 -1.12 -21.85
C VAL A 39 -5.26 -0.92 -20.49
N TYR A 40 -4.05 -1.44 -20.34
CA TYR A 40 -3.08 -1.06 -19.31
C TYR A 40 -1.81 -0.53 -20.00
N VAL A 41 -1.27 0.56 -19.51
CA VAL A 41 0.00 1.13 -20.00
C VAL A 41 1.00 1.09 -18.84
N ASP A 42 2.13 0.41 -19.02
CA ASP A 42 3.31 0.53 -18.17
C ASP A 42 3.92 1.90 -18.46
N ASP A 43 3.51 2.89 -17.66
CA ASP A 43 3.74 4.31 -17.91
C ASP A 43 5.19 4.68 -17.59
N THR A 44 5.90 5.19 -18.58
CA THR A 44 7.29 5.67 -18.47
C THR A 44 7.41 7.17 -18.76
N GLY A 45 6.28 7.87 -18.89
CA GLY A 45 6.24 9.31 -19.14
C GLY A 45 6.48 10.15 -17.86
N GLU A 46 6.62 11.44 -18.03
CA GLU A 46 6.80 12.39 -16.91
C GLU A 46 5.60 12.40 -15.95
N GLY A 47 4.40 12.12 -16.46
CA GLY A 47 3.16 12.00 -15.68
C GLY A 47 2.98 10.66 -14.94
N ALA A 48 3.90 9.70 -15.10
CA ALA A 48 3.80 8.39 -14.46
C ALA A 48 3.83 8.47 -12.92
N GLY A 49 4.47 9.51 -12.40
CA GLY A 49 4.77 9.64 -10.99
C GLY A 49 6.00 8.81 -10.59
N ARG A 50 6.01 8.32 -9.37
CA ARG A 50 7.14 7.54 -8.83
C ARG A 50 7.16 6.13 -9.40
N ALA A 51 8.33 5.67 -9.87
CA ALA A 51 8.51 4.30 -10.36
C ALA A 51 8.26 3.28 -9.24
N LEU A 52 7.57 2.19 -9.57
CA LEU A 52 7.27 1.12 -8.61
C LEU A 52 8.55 0.41 -8.14
N GLY A 53 8.61 0.10 -6.85
CA GLY A 53 9.64 -0.73 -6.26
C GLY A 53 9.57 -2.20 -6.69
N GLY A 54 10.60 -2.97 -6.39
CA GLY A 54 10.73 -4.36 -6.84
C GLY A 54 9.56 -5.24 -6.40
N ALA A 55 9.18 -5.18 -5.13
CA ALA A 55 8.06 -5.99 -4.60
C ALA A 55 6.71 -5.60 -5.21
N ALA A 56 6.45 -4.29 -5.39
CA ALA A 56 5.24 -3.78 -6.02
C ALA A 56 5.15 -4.18 -7.51
N ARG A 57 6.26 -4.19 -8.25
CA ARG A 57 6.32 -4.69 -9.64
C ARG A 57 5.98 -6.18 -9.72
N TRP A 58 6.51 -6.97 -8.79
CA TRP A 58 6.17 -8.39 -8.70
C TRP A 58 4.66 -8.61 -8.48
N TRP A 59 4.03 -7.84 -7.58
CA TRP A 59 2.58 -7.89 -7.35
C TRP A 59 1.80 -7.51 -8.60
N LEU A 60 2.19 -6.41 -9.25
CA LEU A 60 1.55 -5.91 -10.47
C LEU A 60 1.47 -6.97 -11.56
N HIS A 61 2.50 -7.80 -11.72
CA HIS A 61 2.47 -8.90 -12.69
C HIS A 61 1.29 -9.85 -12.44
N GLY A 62 1.10 -10.30 -11.20
CA GLY A 62 -0.01 -11.18 -10.85
C GLY A 62 -1.38 -10.50 -11.01
N ALA A 63 -1.48 -9.24 -10.60
CA ALA A 63 -2.71 -8.46 -10.73
C ALA A 63 -3.12 -8.26 -12.19
N LEU A 64 -2.17 -8.01 -13.10
CA LEU A 64 -2.42 -7.91 -14.53
C LEU A 64 -2.82 -9.26 -15.15
N ALA A 65 -2.16 -10.35 -14.73
CA ALA A 65 -2.54 -11.70 -15.16
C ALA A 65 -3.97 -12.04 -14.73
N GLY A 66 -4.32 -11.73 -13.49
CA GLY A 66 -5.67 -11.92 -12.95
C GLY A 66 -6.73 -11.10 -13.67
N LEU A 67 -6.43 -9.83 -13.99
CA LEU A 67 -7.36 -8.97 -14.75
C LEU A 67 -7.54 -9.48 -16.19
N ASP A 68 -6.48 -9.88 -16.88
CA ASP A 68 -6.59 -10.46 -18.24
C ASP A 68 -7.44 -11.74 -18.23
N ALA A 69 -7.21 -12.62 -17.24
CA ALA A 69 -8.02 -13.82 -17.05
C ALA A 69 -9.50 -13.49 -16.74
N ALA A 70 -9.76 -12.45 -15.94
CA ALA A 70 -11.11 -11.97 -15.65
C ALA A 70 -11.82 -11.47 -16.91
N LEU A 71 -11.16 -10.64 -17.72
CA LEU A 71 -11.69 -10.16 -18.99
C LEU A 71 -11.89 -11.30 -19.99
N ALA A 72 -11.03 -12.32 -19.99
CA ALA A 72 -11.15 -13.49 -20.86
C ALA A 72 -12.41 -14.32 -20.59
N ARG A 73 -12.91 -14.37 -19.34
CA ARG A 73 -14.19 -15.00 -19.01
C ARG A 73 -15.37 -14.35 -19.75
N HIS A 74 -15.26 -13.08 -20.10
CA HIS A 74 -16.24 -12.32 -20.89
C HIS A 74 -15.93 -12.31 -22.39
N GLY A 75 -14.90 -13.05 -22.85
CA GLY A 75 -14.48 -13.11 -24.26
C GLY A 75 -13.55 -11.97 -24.69
N GLY A 76 -13.02 -11.19 -23.74
CA GLY A 76 -12.09 -10.09 -23.99
C GLY A 76 -10.63 -10.41 -23.66
N ARG A 77 -9.79 -9.39 -23.77
CA ARG A 77 -8.37 -9.43 -23.40
C ARG A 77 -7.90 -8.06 -22.94
N LEU A 78 -6.86 -8.03 -22.10
CA LEU A 78 -6.20 -6.81 -21.68
C LEU A 78 -5.08 -6.44 -22.68
N LEU A 79 -5.18 -5.27 -23.28
CA LEU A 79 -4.11 -4.71 -24.11
C LEU A 79 -3.03 -4.13 -23.20
N LEU A 80 -1.83 -4.71 -23.24
CA LEU A 80 -0.67 -4.24 -22.51
C LEU A 80 0.23 -3.41 -23.42
N LEU A 81 0.54 -2.19 -23.01
CA LEU A 81 1.42 -1.26 -23.70
C LEU A 81 2.50 -0.74 -22.74
N ARG A 82 3.57 -0.15 -23.28
CA ARG A 82 4.59 0.59 -22.53
C ARG A 82 4.92 1.89 -23.24
N GLY A 83 5.05 2.98 -22.48
CA GLY A 83 5.41 4.28 -22.99
C GLY A 83 4.81 5.41 -22.15
N ASP A 84 4.81 6.61 -22.71
CA ASP A 84 4.09 7.76 -22.14
C ASP A 84 2.58 7.47 -22.24
N ALA A 85 1.93 7.28 -21.09
CA ALA A 85 0.57 6.73 -21.08
C ALA A 85 -0.45 7.65 -21.77
N PRO A 86 -0.46 8.98 -21.59
CA PRO A 86 -1.31 9.87 -22.36
C PRO A 86 -1.17 9.68 -23.87
N ARG A 87 0.07 9.63 -24.38
CA ARG A 87 0.34 9.45 -25.80
C ARG A 87 -0.10 8.07 -26.31
N GLU A 88 0.15 7.02 -25.52
CA GLU A 88 -0.29 5.65 -25.91
C GLU A 88 -1.82 5.56 -25.96
N ILE A 89 -2.54 6.18 -25.02
CA ILE A 89 -4.01 6.24 -25.07
C ILE A 89 -4.49 7.02 -26.28
N GLU A 90 -3.89 8.17 -26.62
CA GLU A 90 -4.24 8.94 -27.82
C GLU A 90 -4.01 8.13 -29.12
N ARG A 91 -2.93 7.34 -29.16
CA ARG A 91 -2.65 6.42 -30.29
C ARG A 91 -3.71 5.31 -30.38
N VAL A 92 -4.07 4.69 -29.25
CA VAL A 92 -5.13 3.66 -29.24
C VAL A 92 -6.47 4.28 -29.69
N VAL A 93 -6.81 5.48 -29.25
CA VAL A 93 -7.99 6.22 -29.75
C VAL A 93 -7.96 6.38 -31.26
N HIS A 94 -6.83 6.84 -31.79
CA HIS A 94 -6.66 7.05 -33.24
C HIS A 94 -6.80 5.74 -34.02
N ASP A 95 -6.07 4.69 -33.59
CA ASP A 95 -5.98 3.43 -34.32
C ASP A 95 -7.29 2.63 -34.29
N THR A 96 -8.08 2.77 -33.22
CA THR A 96 -9.36 2.07 -33.06
C THR A 96 -10.55 2.89 -33.52
N GLY A 97 -10.39 4.18 -33.75
CA GLY A 97 -11.50 5.11 -33.98
C GLY A 97 -12.44 5.23 -32.77
N ALA A 98 -11.92 5.07 -31.55
CA ALA A 98 -12.70 5.14 -30.33
C ALA A 98 -13.39 6.50 -30.18
N ALA A 99 -14.64 6.49 -29.73
CA ALA A 99 -15.44 7.69 -29.47
C ALA A 99 -15.54 8.04 -27.98
N ALA A 100 -15.09 7.14 -27.10
CA ALA A 100 -15.14 7.36 -25.65
C ALA A 100 -13.91 6.79 -24.94
N VAL A 101 -13.51 7.39 -23.82
CA VAL A 101 -12.45 6.91 -22.94
C VAL A 101 -12.88 7.04 -21.47
N TYR A 102 -12.76 5.96 -20.72
CA TYR A 102 -13.15 5.87 -19.33
C TYR A 102 -11.99 5.38 -18.47
N TRP A 103 -11.81 6.00 -17.27
CA TRP A 103 -10.83 5.56 -16.29
C TRP A 103 -11.23 5.93 -14.86
N ASN A 104 -10.57 5.33 -13.85
CA ASN A 104 -10.68 5.75 -12.48
C ASN A 104 -9.53 6.69 -12.09
N ARG A 105 -9.80 7.67 -11.24
CA ARG A 105 -8.85 8.73 -10.87
C ARG A 105 -7.66 8.22 -10.06
N ARG A 106 -6.51 8.83 -10.26
CA ARG A 106 -5.32 8.77 -9.41
C ARG A 106 -5.16 10.12 -8.70
N TYR A 107 -4.45 10.13 -7.56
CA TYR A 107 -4.47 11.28 -6.66
C TYR A 107 -3.11 11.96 -6.44
N ALA A 108 -1.99 11.36 -6.84
CA ALA A 108 -0.69 12.02 -6.85
C ALA A 108 -0.63 13.15 -7.90
N LEU A 109 0.03 14.25 -7.58
CA LEU A 109 0.00 15.48 -8.40
C LEU A 109 0.43 15.25 -9.87
N PRO A 110 1.59 14.61 -10.18
CA PRO A 110 1.98 14.42 -11.58
C PRO A 110 0.93 13.64 -12.38
N GLN A 111 0.34 12.63 -11.75
CA GLN A 111 -0.68 11.78 -12.36
C GLN A 111 -1.99 12.52 -12.60
N ARG A 112 -2.41 13.39 -11.65
CA ARG A 112 -3.62 14.22 -11.80
C ARG A 112 -3.48 15.22 -12.94
N GLU A 113 -2.31 15.85 -13.05
CA GLU A 113 -2.01 16.84 -14.09
C GLU A 113 -1.99 16.18 -15.48
N ALA A 114 -1.33 15.04 -15.63
CA ALA A 114 -1.31 14.26 -16.86
C ALA A 114 -2.74 13.79 -17.26
N ASP A 115 -3.50 13.27 -16.30
CA ASP A 115 -4.89 12.82 -16.51
C ASP A 115 -5.79 14.00 -16.91
N ALA A 116 -5.62 15.18 -16.31
CA ALA A 116 -6.39 16.39 -16.64
C ALA A 116 -6.06 16.91 -18.04
N ALA A 117 -4.78 16.94 -18.40
CA ALA A 117 -4.32 17.36 -19.73
C ALA A 117 -4.86 16.42 -20.82
N LEU A 118 -4.74 15.10 -20.63
CA LEU A 118 -5.27 14.11 -21.56
C LEU A 118 -6.80 14.25 -21.70
N LYS A 119 -7.52 14.42 -20.58
CA LYS A 119 -8.98 14.62 -20.60
C LYS A 119 -9.39 15.85 -21.41
N ALA A 120 -8.67 16.95 -21.27
CA ALA A 120 -8.91 18.18 -22.01
C ALA A 120 -8.63 17.97 -23.52
N SER A 121 -7.49 17.36 -23.88
CA SER A 121 -7.11 17.04 -25.26
C SER A 121 -8.17 16.19 -25.96
N LEU A 122 -8.58 15.09 -25.35
CA LEU A 122 -9.57 14.16 -25.93
C LEU A 122 -10.94 14.81 -26.08
N LYS A 123 -11.39 15.60 -25.08
CA LYS A 123 -12.66 16.36 -25.17
C LYS A 123 -12.64 17.41 -26.29
N ALA A 124 -11.53 18.11 -26.46
CA ALA A 124 -11.37 19.09 -27.55
C ALA A 124 -11.49 18.44 -28.95
N ARG A 125 -11.17 17.14 -29.03
CA ARG A 125 -11.34 16.32 -30.25
C ARG A 125 -12.75 15.72 -30.38
N GLY A 126 -13.68 16.05 -29.50
CA GLY A 126 -15.07 15.59 -29.53
C GLY A 126 -15.33 14.22 -28.92
N LEU A 127 -14.37 13.63 -28.19
CA LEU A 127 -14.58 12.35 -27.53
C LEU A 127 -15.39 12.54 -26.22
N GLU A 128 -16.18 11.51 -25.90
CA GLU A 128 -16.74 11.34 -24.58
C GLU A 128 -15.63 10.89 -23.61
N VAL A 129 -15.38 11.66 -22.55
CA VAL A 129 -14.31 11.31 -21.60
C VAL A 129 -14.82 11.46 -20.18
N GLU A 130 -14.79 10.35 -19.43
CA GLU A 130 -15.22 10.33 -18.03
C GLU A 130 -14.17 9.71 -17.13
N SER A 131 -14.03 10.27 -15.93
CA SER A 131 -13.20 9.70 -14.86
C SER A 131 -14.03 9.54 -13.60
N SER A 132 -13.88 8.39 -12.92
CA SER A 132 -14.66 8.00 -11.75
C SER A 132 -13.78 7.80 -10.53
N ASN A 133 -14.37 7.73 -9.33
CA ASN A 133 -13.69 7.26 -8.14
C ASN A 133 -13.76 5.73 -8.09
N GLY A 134 -12.64 5.07 -8.19
CA GLY A 134 -12.53 3.61 -8.13
C GLY A 134 -11.69 3.09 -6.95
N SER A 135 -11.06 3.98 -6.17
CA SER A 135 -10.04 3.58 -5.19
C SER A 135 -10.22 4.19 -3.79
N LEU A 136 -11.18 5.09 -3.60
CA LEU A 136 -11.46 5.72 -2.32
C LEU A 136 -12.95 5.62 -1.96
N LEU A 137 -13.28 5.72 -0.68
CA LEU A 137 -14.66 5.86 -0.20
C LEU A 137 -15.21 7.23 -0.52
N ASN A 138 -14.39 8.28 -0.36
CA ASN A 138 -14.74 9.67 -0.60
C ASN A 138 -13.66 10.34 -1.45
N GLU A 139 -14.07 11.31 -2.27
CA GLU A 139 -13.07 12.15 -2.93
C GLU A 139 -12.33 13.04 -1.91
N PRO A 140 -11.03 13.29 -2.08
CA PRO A 140 -10.24 14.09 -1.14
C PRO A 140 -10.76 15.52 -0.91
N TRP A 141 -11.50 16.07 -1.87
CA TRP A 141 -12.12 17.41 -1.80
C TRP A 141 -13.53 17.43 -1.22
N ASP A 142 -14.13 16.26 -0.96
CA ASP A 142 -15.50 16.16 -0.47
C ASP A 142 -15.59 16.30 1.05
N VAL A 143 -14.52 15.99 1.80
CA VAL A 143 -14.50 16.00 3.26
C VAL A 143 -13.51 17.05 3.75
N LEU A 144 -14.02 18.24 3.99
CA LEU A 144 -13.26 19.40 4.44
C LEU A 144 -13.76 19.90 5.79
N THR A 145 -12.94 20.70 6.46
CA THR A 145 -13.36 21.42 7.68
C THR A 145 -14.43 22.46 7.37
N GLY A 146 -15.10 22.99 8.38
CA GLY A 146 -16.07 24.08 8.19
C GLY A 146 -15.48 25.35 7.56
N ALA A 147 -14.16 25.49 7.55
CA ALA A 147 -13.44 26.58 6.85
C ALA A 147 -13.02 26.22 5.41
N GLY A 148 -13.43 25.06 4.89
CA GLY A 148 -13.09 24.62 3.54
C GLY A 148 -11.64 24.13 3.36
N THR A 149 -10.93 23.83 4.47
CA THR A 149 -9.56 23.34 4.45
C THR A 149 -9.50 21.83 4.75
N PRO A 150 -8.44 21.12 4.31
CA PRO A 150 -8.28 19.70 4.64
C PRO A 150 -8.08 19.49 6.14
N PHE A 151 -8.60 18.39 6.65
CA PHE A 151 -8.31 17.95 8.01
C PHE A 151 -6.82 17.56 8.12
N GLN A 152 -6.21 17.88 9.28
CA GLN A 152 -4.83 17.52 9.62
C GLN A 152 -4.76 16.55 10.82
N VAL A 153 -5.92 16.17 11.36
CA VAL A 153 -6.07 15.26 12.52
C VAL A 153 -7.08 14.17 12.14
N PHE A 154 -6.65 12.92 12.22
CA PHE A 154 -7.45 11.77 11.82
C PHE A 154 -8.78 11.65 12.55
N THR A 155 -8.78 11.81 13.87
CA THR A 155 -10.02 11.67 14.67
C THR A 155 -11.11 12.64 14.24
N ALA A 156 -10.73 13.88 13.90
CA ALA A 156 -11.66 14.89 13.41
C ALA A 156 -12.18 14.55 11.99
N TYR A 157 -11.26 14.15 11.11
CA TYR A 157 -11.59 13.68 9.75
C TYR A 157 -12.56 12.50 9.79
N TRP A 158 -12.21 11.45 10.54
CA TRP A 158 -13.00 10.23 10.60
C TRP A 158 -14.39 10.46 11.18
N ARG A 159 -14.50 11.32 12.20
CA ARG A 159 -15.79 11.74 12.75
C ARG A 159 -16.66 12.44 11.70
N ALA A 160 -16.09 13.32 10.88
CA ALA A 160 -16.79 13.99 9.80
C ALA A 160 -17.26 12.99 8.74
N VAL A 161 -16.40 12.07 8.28
CA VAL A 161 -16.76 10.99 7.35
C VAL A 161 -17.91 10.16 7.87
N ARG A 162 -17.85 9.69 9.11
CA ARG A 162 -18.86 8.83 9.72
C ARG A 162 -20.22 9.52 9.89
N ARG A 163 -20.22 10.83 10.09
CA ARG A 163 -21.46 11.63 10.28
C ARG A 163 -22.09 12.03 8.96
N GLU A 164 -21.30 12.38 7.96
CA GLU A 164 -21.76 13.13 6.78
C GLU A 164 -21.86 12.27 5.53
N ARG A 165 -21.30 11.07 5.55
CA ARG A 165 -21.16 10.25 4.34
C ARG A 165 -21.77 8.87 4.51
N THR A 166 -22.48 8.46 3.48
CA THR A 166 -22.94 7.08 3.31
C THR A 166 -22.10 6.43 2.22
N VAL A 167 -21.53 5.27 2.53
CA VAL A 167 -20.76 4.51 1.54
C VAL A 167 -21.71 3.83 0.58
N ALA A 168 -21.62 4.16 -0.71
CA ALA A 168 -22.43 3.56 -1.76
C ALA A 168 -22.18 2.04 -1.84
N ALA A 169 -23.20 1.28 -2.20
CA ALA A 169 -23.06 -0.15 -2.45
C ALA A 169 -22.06 -0.42 -3.58
N PRO A 170 -21.27 -1.52 -3.50
CA PRO A 170 -20.43 -1.94 -4.60
C PRO A 170 -21.23 -2.20 -5.86
N LEU A 171 -20.67 -1.84 -7.01
CA LEU A 171 -21.26 -2.14 -8.30
C LEU A 171 -21.09 -3.64 -8.61
N PRO A 172 -22.10 -4.31 -9.19
CA PRO A 172 -21.94 -5.69 -9.63
C PRO A 172 -20.93 -5.81 -10.77
N GLU A 173 -20.46 -7.02 -11.00
CA GLU A 173 -19.68 -7.33 -12.21
C GLU A 173 -20.56 -7.07 -13.43
N PRO A 174 -20.08 -6.30 -14.44
CA PRO A 174 -20.90 -6.02 -15.61
C PRO A 174 -21.11 -7.29 -16.46
N GLU A 175 -22.33 -7.47 -16.95
CA GLU A 175 -22.68 -8.55 -17.87
C GLU A 175 -22.70 -8.08 -19.33
N GLY A 176 -22.60 -9.02 -20.26
CA GLY A 176 -22.76 -8.75 -21.70
C GLY A 176 -21.71 -7.80 -22.29
N ILE A 177 -20.47 -7.84 -21.80
CA ILE A 177 -19.39 -7.01 -22.27
C ILE A 177 -19.06 -7.36 -23.73
N ALA A 178 -19.24 -6.41 -24.66
CA ALA A 178 -18.81 -6.55 -26.03
C ALA A 178 -17.38 -6.00 -26.17
N PHE A 179 -16.50 -6.74 -26.86
CA PHE A 179 -15.13 -6.31 -27.08
C PHE A 179 -14.89 -5.95 -28.54
N HIS A 180 -14.09 -4.90 -28.74
CA HIS A 180 -13.63 -4.48 -30.06
C HIS A 180 -12.36 -5.25 -30.45
N PRO A 181 -12.28 -5.87 -31.64
CA PRO A 181 -11.08 -6.52 -32.11
C PRO A 181 -9.95 -5.48 -32.30
N TRP A 182 -8.74 -5.81 -31.90
CA TRP A 182 -7.61 -4.90 -32.05
C TRP A 182 -7.21 -4.75 -33.50
N PRO A 183 -7.15 -3.54 -34.06
CA PRO A 183 -6.59 -3.27 -35.41
C PRO A 183 -5.11 -3.68 -35.48
N ALA A 184 -4.59 -3.79 -36.71
CA ALA A 184 -3.21 -4.21 -36.95
C ALA A 184 -2.20 -3.34 -36.16
N GLY A 185 -2.27 -2.02 -36.25
CA GLY A 185 -1.36 -1.12 -35.55
C GLY A 185 -1.41 -1.22 -34.05
N VAL A 186 -2.55 -1.61 -33.45
CA VAL A 186 -2.67 -1.88 -32.01
C VAL A 186 -2.01 -3.22 -31.68
N ARG A 187 -2.27 -4.29 -32.50
CA ARG A 187 -1.70 -5.62 -32.27
C ARG A 187 -0.18 -5.65 -32.34
N GLU A 188 0.40 -4.87 -33.26
CA GLU A 188 1.86 -4.76 -33.42
C GLU A 188 2.56 -4.16 -32.21
N ARG A 189 1.87 -3.31 -31.46
CA ARG A 189 2.38 -2.66 -30.24
C ARG A 189 2.01 -3.41 -28.94
N ALA A 190 1.09 -4.37 -29.03
CA ALA A 190 0.66 -5.14 -27.88
C ALA A 190 1.81 -5.98 -27.32
N LEU A 191 2.04 -5.88 -26.01
CA LEU A 191 3.07 -6.62 -25.31
C LEU A 191 2.51 -7.88 -24.68
N ALA A 192 3.32 -8.94 -24.64
CA ALA A 192 3.08 -10.02 -23.70
C ALA A 192 3.40 -9.56 -22.29
N LEU A 193 2.73 -10.13 -21.28
CA LEU A 193 2.91 -9.74 -19.87
C LEU A 193 4.39 -9.84 -19.43
N ASP A 194 5.09 -10.89 -19.81
CA ASP A 194 6.50 -11.08 -19.48
C ASP A 194 7.43 -10.02 -20.10
N ALA A 195 7.04 -9.42 -21.23
CA ALA A 195 7.78 -8.33 -21.86
C ALA A 195 7.78 -7.03 -21.01
N LEU A 196 6.86 -6.91 -20.05
CA LEU A 196 6.88 -5.83 -19.06
C LEU A 196 8.02 -5.99 -18.03
N ALA A 197 8.70 -7.14 -17.98
CA ALA A 197 9.82 -7.43 -17.09
C ALA A 197 9.53 -7.05 -15.61
N LEU A 198 8.33 -7.34 -15.15
CA LEU A 198 7.86 -7.01 -13.79
C LEU A 198 8.36 -7.98 -12.71
N ARG A 199 8.74 -9.19 -13.13
CA ARG A 199 9.32 -10.24 -12.28
C ARG A 199 10.84 -10.19 -12.27
N PRO A 200 11.51 -10.80 -11.26
CA PRO A 200 12.95 -10.90 -11.24
C PRO A 200 13.47 -11.62 -12.49
N GLY A 201 14.64 -11.15 -12.98
CA GLY A 201 15.35 -11.74 -14.11
C GLY A 201 16.21 -12.95 -13.71
N ALA A 202 17.54 -12.83 -13.93
CA ALA A 202 18.47 -13.95 -13.72
C ALA A 202 18.54 -14.45 -12.28
N THR A 203 18.36 -13.57 -11.28
CA THR A 203 18.35 -13.95 -9.86
C THR A 203 16.93 -13.89 -9.33
N ASP A 204 16.38 -15.05 -8.97
CA ASP A 204 15.05 -15.13 -8.36
C ASP A 204 15.10 -14.79 -6.87
N TRP A 205 14.72 -13.55 -6.56
CA TRP A 205 14.60 -13.06 -5.19
C TRP A 205 13.15 -13.15 -4.66
N ALA A 206 12.17 -13.56 -5.47
CA ALA A 206 10.75 -13.48 -5.15
C ALA A 206 10.14 -14.79 -4.61
N GLY A 207 10.96 -15.79 -4.25
CA GLY A 207 10.47 -17.08 -3.73
C GLY A 207 9.52 -16.91 -2.54
N GLY A 208 9.94 -16.16 -1.54
CA GLY A 208 9.11 -15.92 -0.36
C GLY A 208 7.86 -15.08 -0.64
N LEU A 209 7.88 -14.19 -1.66
CA LEU A 209 6.67 -13.48 -2.09
C LEU A 209 5.64 -14.44 -2.69
N ARG A 210 6.07 -15.39 -3.51
CA ARG A 210 5.17 -16.40 -4.09
C ARG A 210 4.50 -17.25 -3.02
N ASP A 211 5.26 -17.66 -2.01
CA ASP A 211 4.74 -18.45 -0.89
C ASP A 211 3.75 -17.64 -0.02
N ALA A 212 4.06 -16.37 0.22
CA ALA A 212 3.23 -15.49 1.03
C ALA A 212 1.95 -15.02 0.32
N TRP A 213 1.96 -14.93 -1.03
CA TRP A 213 0.91 -14.34 -1.87
C TRP A 213 0.62 -15.20 -3.10
N PRO A 214 -0.05 -16.36 -2.94
CA PRO A 214 -0.29 -17.29 -4.04
C PRO A 214 -1.24 -16.76 -5.11
N ALA A 215 -2.11 -15.81 -4.77
CA ALA A 215 -3.08 -15.19 -5.69
C ALA A 215 -3.10 -13.66 -5.50
N PRO A 216 -2.15 -12.90 -6.08
CA PRO A 216 -2.10 -11.44 -6.00
C PRO A 216 -3.03 -10.79 -7.04
N ASP A 217 -4.32 -11.14 -7.01
CA ASP A 217 -5.36 -10.73 -7.95
C ASP A 217 -6.71 -10.51 -7.26
N GLU A 218 -7.77 -10.24 -8.04
CA GLU A 218 -9.13 -10.00 -7.53
C GLU A 218 -9.69 -11.22 -6.78
N ALA A 219 -9.48 -12.43 -7.29
CA ALA A 219 -9.97 -13.65 -6.64
C ALA A 219 -9.29 -13.88 -5.28
N GLY A 220 -7.97 -13.68 -5.21
CA GLY A 220 -7.22 -13.72 -3.96
C GLY A 220 -7.63 -12.64 -2.97
N ALA A 221 -8.01 -11.45 -3.45
CA ALA A 221 -8.53 -10.38 -2.61
C ALA A 221 -9.85 -10.76 -1.93
N HIS A 222 -10.80 -11.32 -2.70
CA HIS A 222 -12.09 -11.77 -2.16
C HIS A 222 -11.90 -12.93 -1.18
N ALA A 223 -11.13 -13.95 -1.53
CA ALA A 223 -10.84 -15.07 -0.63
C ALA A 223 -10.22 -14.60 0.70
N ARG A 224 -9.33 -13.61 0.65
CA ARG A 224 -8.71 -13.01 1.84
C ARG A 224 -9.71 -12.22 2.67
N LEU A 225 -10.60 -11.45 2.03
CA LEU A 225 -11.64 -10.67 2.71
C LEU A 225 -12.65 -11.59 3.40
N ASP A 226 -13.06 -12.66 2.73
CA ASP A 226 -13.98 -13.65 3.28
C ASP A 226 -13.39 -14.37 4.50
N ALA A 227 -12.15 -14.85 4.38
CA ALA A 227 -11.45 -15.50 5.49
C ALA A 227 -11.27 -14.55 6.69
N PHE A 228 -10.88 -13.29 6.46
CA PHE A 228 -10.76 -12.29 7.51
C PHE A 228 -12.10 -12.02 8.20
N SER A 229 -13.17 -11.87 7.42
CA SER A 229 -14.49 -11.58 7.93
C SER A 229 -15.06 -12.72 8.77
N ALA A 230 -14.79 -13.97 8.39
CA ALA A 230 -15.25 -15.16 9.07
C ALA A 230 -14.44 -15.51 10.33
N GLU A 231 -13.13 -15.40 10.26
CA GLU A 231 -12.21 -15.99 11.25
C GLU A 231 -11.59 -14.97 12.21
N SER A 232 -11.35 -13.73 11.76
CA SER A 232 -10.50 -12.78 12.49
C SER A 232 -11.23 -11.52 12.95
N LEU A 233 -12.34 -11.15 12.31
CA LEU A 233 -13.02 -9.87 12.54
C LEU A 233 -13.50 -9.72 13.98
N ALA A 234 -14.04 -10.76 14.58
CA ALA A 234 -14.56 -10.73 15.96
C ALA A 234 -13.47 -10.39 16.99
N GLY A 235 -12.25 -10.94 16.81
CA GLY A 235 -11.11 -10.68 17.70
C GLY A 235 -10.24 -9.52 17.29
N TYR A 236 -10.51 -8.85 16.18
CA TYR A 236 -9.61 -7.89 15.57
C TYR A 236 -9.21 -6.72 16.49
N ALA A 237 -10.14 -6.18 17.26
CA ALA A 237 -9.88 -5.05 18.13
C ALA A 237 -8.75 -5.33 19.13
N ASP A 238 -8.72 -6.53 19.68
CA ASP A 238 -7.76 -6.96 20.71
C ASP A 238 -6.47 -7.55 20.11
N MET A 239 -6.59 -8.29 19.00
CA MET A 239 -5.51 -9.10 18.45
C MET A 239 -4.72 -8.40 17.35
N ARG A 240 -5.21 -7.30 16.79
CA ARG A 240 -4.57 -6.59 15.68
C ARG A 240 -3.13 -6.12 15.92
N ASP A 241 -2.75 -5.98 17.17
CA ASP A 241 -1.41 -5.53 17.55
C ASP A 241 -0.42 -6.69 17.81
N ARG A 242 -0.87 -7.94 17.68
CA ARG A 242 -0.11 -9.17 17.92
C ARG A 242 0.49 -9.69 16.60
N PRO A 243 1.80 -9.49 16.35
CA PRO A 243 2.45 -9.98 15.12
C PRO A 243 2.65 -11.50 15.10
N ASP A 244 2.60 -12.16 16.25
CA ASP A 244 2.66 -13.60 16.41
C ASP A 244 1.35 -14.31 16.03
N TRP A 245 0.26 -13.56 15.81
CA TRP A 245 -1.05 -14.08 15.43
C TRP A 245 -1.42 -13.68 14.00
N SER A 246 -2.13 -14.56 13.30
CA SER A 246 -2.66 -14.29 11.97
C SER A 246 -4.01 -13.56 12.04
N ALA A 247 -4.06 -12.44 12.79
CA ALA A 247 -5.30 -11.72 13.11
C ALA A 247 -5.57 -10.49 12.25
N THR A 248 -4.69 -10.16 11.30
CA THR A 248 -4.86 -9.02 10.40
C THR A 248 -5.36 -9.44 9.03
N SER A 249 -6.09 -8.56 8.35
CA SER A 249 -6.69 -8.87 7.05
C SER A 249 -5.66 -9.09 5.93
N ARG A 250 -4.49 -8.44 6.01
CA ARG A 250 -3.48 -8.38 4.94
C ARG A 250 -4.06 -7.93 3.58
N LEU A 251 -5.08 -7.06 3.59
CA LEU A 251 -5.73 -6.53 2.38
C LEU A 251 -4.99 -5.34 1.77
N SER A 252 -3.97 -4.81 2.43
CA SER A 252 -3.27 -3.60 1.97
C SER A 252 -2.71 -3.68 0.55
N PRO A 253 -2.09 -4.79 0.07
CA PRO A 253 -1.64 -4.87 -1.32
C PRO A 253 -2.81 -4.91 -2.31
N PHE A 254 -3.86 -5.64 -1.99
CA PHE A 254 -5.06 -5.73 -2.82
C PHE A 254 -5.77 -4.38 -2.98
N LEU A 255 -5.82 -3.58 -1.90
CA LEU A 255 -6.34 -2.21 -1.93
C LEU A 255 -5.40 -1.26 -2.68
N ARG A 256 -4.07 -1.49 -2.62
CA ARG A 256 -3.06 -0.69 -3.34
C ARG A 256 -3.21 -0.83 -4.85
N PHE A 257 -3.38 -2.05 -5.35
CA PHE A 257 -3.51 -2.34 -6.78
C PHE A 257 -4.97 -2.40 -7.25
N GLY A 258 -5.92 -2.14 -6.34
CA GLY A 258 -7.33 -2.12 -6.66
C GLY A 258 -7.90 -3.47 -7.06
N ASN A 259 -7.30 -4.58 -6.60
CA ASN A 259 -7.87 -5.93 -6.74
C ASN A 259 -9.15 -6.08 -5.93
N VAL A 260 -9.35 -5.24 -4.93
CA VAL A 260 -10.60 -5.04 -4.19
C VAL A 260 -10.81 -3.55 -3.95
N SER A 261 -12.05 -3.09 -4.00
CA SER A 261 -12.36 -1.70 -3.69
C SER A 261 -12.57 -1.47 -2.18
N PRO A 262 -12.36 -0.24 -1.69
CA PRO A 262 -12.71 0.12 -0.31
C PRO A 262 -14.21 -0.07 -0.03
N ARG A 263 -15.09 0.11 -1.03
CA ARG A 263 -16.54 -0.11 -0.89
C ARG A 263 -16.88 -1.57 -0.67
N GLN A 264 -16.25 -2.48 -1.43
CA GLN A 264 -16.42 -3.93 -1.24
C GLN A 264 -15.96 -4.34 0.17
N VAL A 265 -14.79 -3.87 0.62
CA VAL A 265 -14.28 -4.14 1.97
C VAL A 265 -15.22 -3.58 3.03
N TRP A 266 -15.70 -2.35 2.87
CA TRP A 266 -16.63 -1.71 3.79
C TRP A 266 -17.90 -2.53 3.97
N HIS A 267 -18.56 -2.87 2.87
CA HIS A 267 -19.86 -3.58 2.91
C HIS A 267 -19.71 -5.02 3.39
N ALA A 268 -18.65 -5.74 3.02
CA ALA A 268 -18.38 -7.09 3.52
C ALA A 268 -18.20 -7.08 5.05
N VAL A 269 -17.39 -6.15 5.57
CA VAL A 269 -17.16 -6.02 7.03
C VAL A 269 -18.43 -5.61 7.77
N GLN A 270 -19.25 -4.69 7.21
CA GLN A 270 -20.54 -4.31 7.79
C GLN A 270 -21.53 -5.49 7.81
N GLY A 271 -21.58 -6.27 6.74
CA GLY A 271 -22.42 -7.46 6.65
C GLY A 271 -22.00 -8.53 7.68
N ALA A 272 -20.69 -8.78 7.80
CA ALA A 272 -20.16 -9.69 8.80
C ALA A 272 -20.42 -9.21 10.23
N ALA A 273 -20.35 -7.90 10.50
CA ALA A 273 -20.65 -7.33 11.81
C ALA A 273 -22.13 -7.50 12.16
N GLN A 274 -23.04 -7.31 11.21
CA GLN A 274 -24.49 -7.52 11.40
C GLN A 274 -24.80 -9.00 11.68
N ALA A 275 -24.20 -9.91 10.95
CA ALA A 275 -24.39 -11.36 11.13
C ALA A 275 -23.78 -11.88 12.45
N GLY A 276 -22.60 -11.38 12.85
CA GLY A 276 -21.87 -11.79 14.04
C GLY A 276 -22.27 -11.04 15.33
N GLY A 277 -23.18 -10.06 15.24
CA GLY A 277 -23.70 -9.30 16.37
C GLY A 277 -22.63 -8.53 17.14
N ALA A 278 -22.82 -8.38 18.46
CA ALA A 278 -21.94 -7.58 19.31
C ALA A 278 -20.46 -8.04 19.31
N ALA A 279 -20.22 -9.34 19.13
CA ALA A 279 -18.86 -9.88 19.10
C ALA A 279 -18.02 -9.32 17.92
N CYS A 280 -18.66 -9.12 16.76
CA CYS A 280 -17.98 -8.60 15.58
C CYS A 280 -18.02 -7.06 15.50
N ALA A 281 -18.95 -6.39 16.19
CA ALA A 281 -19.16 -4.95 16.06
C ALA A 281 -17.89 -4.12 16.43
N ALA A 282 -17.24 -4.46 17.54
CA ALA A 282 -16.03 -3.77 17.99
C ALA A 282 -14.86 -4.00 17.01
N GLY A 283 -14.68 -5.22 16.53
CA GLY A 283 -13.69 -5.57 15.52
C GLY A 283 -13.92 -4.82 14.21
N ALA A 284 -15.15 -4.78 13.75
CA ALA A 284 -15.54 -4.07 12.53
C ALA A 284 -15.29 -2.55 12.64
N GLU A 285 -15.74 -1.90 13.72
CA GLU A 285 -15.51 -0.47 13.94
C GLU A 285 -14.01 -0.15 13.93
N LYS A 286 -13.22 -0.99 14.61
CA LYS A 286 -11.78 -0.81 14.63
C LYS A 286 -11.16 -1.02 13.25
N PHE A 287 -11.57 -2.04 12.52
CA PHE A 287 -11.05 -2.32 11.18
C PHE A 287 -11.42 -1.20 10.18
N LEU A 288 -12.67 -0.74 10.19
CA LEU A 288 -13.11 0.36 9.33
C LEU A 288 -12.41 1.67 9.65
N SER A 289 -12.00 1.88 10.90
CA SER A 289 -11.12 3.00 11.27
C SER A 289 -9.74 2.90 10.59
N GLU A 290 -9.19 1.69 10.41
CA GLU A 290 -7.92 1.52 9.66
C GLU A 290 -8.11 1.79 8.16
N LEU A 291 -9.25 1.42 7.59
CA LEU A 291 -9.61 1.84 6.23
C LEU A 291 -9.71 3.37 6.14
N GLY A 292 -10.25 4.01 7.17
CA GLY A 292 -10.29 5.46 7.30
C GLY A 292 -8.90 6.12 7.33
N TRP A 293 -7.90 5.50 7.95
CA TRP A 293 -6.51 5.97 7.91
C TRP A 293 -5.94 5.97 6.50
N ARG A 294 -6.28 4.96 5.69
CA ARG A 294 -5.91 4.92 4.27
C ARG A 294 -6.54 6.10 3.52
N GLU A 295 -7.83 6.36 3.71
CA GLU A 295 -8.53 7.51 3.11
C GLU A 295 -7.85 8.83 3.53
N PHE A 296 -7.56 9.00 4.81
CA PHE A 296 -6.91 10.20 5.34
C PHE A 296 -5.53 10.43 4.72
N SER A 297 -4.74 9.37 4.51
CA SER A 297 -3.45 9.46 3.84
C SER A 297 -3.59 9.99 2.40
N HIS A 298 -4.63 9.58 1.67
CA HIS A 298 -4.91 10.08 0.32
C HIS A 298 -5.41 11.53 0.33
N VAL A 299 -6.17 11.95 1.34
CA VAL A 299 -6.51 13.37 1.54
C VAL A 299 -5.24 14.20 1.75
N LEU A 300 -4.30 13.70 2.58
CA LEU A 300 -3.02 14.37 2.77
C LEU A 300 -2.22 14.45 1.47
N LEU A 301 -2.09 13.35 0.71
CA LEU A 301 -1.39 13.35 -0.59
C LEU A 301 -2.00 14.35 -1.56
N TYR A 302 -3.33 14.41 -1.64
CA TYR A 302 -4.02 15.31 -2.57
C TYR A 302 -3.77 16.78 -2.27
N HIS A 303 -3.85 17.17 -0.99
CA HIS A 303 -3.72 18.56 -0.56
C HIS A 303 -2.27 18.99 -0.27
N PHE A 304 -1.38 18.03 0.00
CA PHE A 304 0.04 18.24 0.28
C PHE A 304 0.89 17.33 -0.64
N PRO A 305 1.00 17.70 -1.93
CA PRO A 305 1.57 16.81 -2.96
C PRO A 305 3.06 16.49 -2.75
N ALA A 306 3.78 17.31 -1.99
CA ALA A 306 5.16 17.04 -1.60
C ALA A 306 5.32 16.09 -0.39
N LEU A 307 4.25 15.36 -0.01
CA LEU A 307 4.22 14.48 1.16
C LEU A 307 5.35 13.45 1.20
N ALA A 308 5.82 12.97 0.04
CA ALA A 308 6.90 11.98 -0.04
C ALA A 308 8.30 12.59 0.12
N THR A 309 8.46 13.89 -0.03
CA THR A 309 9.77 14.59 -0.07
C THR A 309 9.96 15.58 1.06
N ASP A 310 8.91 16.30 1.45
CA ASP A 310 8.98 17.43 2.38
C ASP A 310 8.37 17.06 3.73
N ASN A 311 8.95 17.60 4.79
CA ASN A 311 8.35 17.45 6.11
C ASN A 311 7.03 18.22 6.19
N PHE A 312 5.94 17.56 6.56
CA PHE A 312 4.66 18.23 6.77
C PHE A 312 4.76 19.35 7.81
N ARG A 313 5.61 19.16 8.83
CA ARG A 313 6.00 20.19 9.80
C ARG A 313 7.41 20.66 9.48
N ALA A 314 7.54 21.79 8.81
CA ALA A 314 8.80 22.35 8.31
C ALA A 314 9.89 22.54 9.39
N GLN A 315 9.53 22.69 10.68
CA GLN A 315 10.53 22.75 11.75
C GLN A 315 11.48 21.54 11.78
N PHE A 316 11.04 20.37 11.26
CA PHE A 316 11.85 19.16 11.19
C PHE A 316 12.88 19.18 10.03
N ASP A 317 12.88 20.22 9.18
CA ASP A 317 13.95 20.42 8.19
C ASP A 317 15.29 20.70 8.87
N ALA A 318 15.24 21.23 10.10
CA ALA A 318 16.41 21.46 10.93
C ALA A 318 16.84 20.25 11.79
N MET A 319 16.21 19.08 11.63
CA MET A 319 16.56 17.90 12.42
C MET A 319 17.97 17.42 12.08
N PRO A 320 18.88 17.29 13.08
CA PRO A 320 20.28 16.93 12.82
C PRO A 320 20.42 15.42 12.57
N TRP A 321 19.94 14.96 11.40
CA TRP A 321 20.07 13.57 11.00
C TRP A 321 21.52 13.13 10.88
N ARG A 322 21.78 11.87 11.20
CA ARG A 322 23.11 11.26 11.04
C ARG A 322 23.24 10.59 9.68
N ASP A 323 24.40 10.74 9.07
CA ASP A 323 24.82 9.92 7.95
C ASP A 323 25.59 8.70 8.48
N ASP A 324 24.93 7.54 8.55
CA ASP A 324 25.50 6.30 9.05
C ASP A 324 25.09 5.13 8.14
N PRO A 325 25.79 4.96 7.01
CA PRO A 325 25.47 3.91 6.04
C PRO A 325 25.64 2.49 6.60
N ALA A 326 26.49 2.30 7.61
CA ALA A 326 26.69 1.00 8.23
C ALA A 326 25.47 0.62 9.08
N ALA A 327 24.99 1.54 9.92
CA ALA A 327 23.79 1.34 10.72
C ALA A 327 22.54 1.19 9.82
N LEU A 328 22.42 1.96 8.74
CA LEU A 328 21.35 1.82 7.77
C LEU A 328 21.35 0.41 7.14
N ARG A 329 22.48 -0.09 6.70
CA ARG A 329 22.61 -1.45 6.15
C ARG A 329 22.28 -2.53 7.18
N ALA A 330 22.73 -2.36 8.44
CA ALA A 330 22.39 -3.29 9.52
C ALA A 330 20.87 -3.34 9.74
N TRP A 331 20.19 -2.19 9.76
CA TRP A 331 18.74 -2.09 9.85
C TRP A 331 18.05 -2.76 8.65
N GLN A 332 18.46 -2.46 7.42
CA GLN A 332 17.89 -3.05 6.20
C GLN A 332 17.97 -4.58 6.19
N ARG A 333 19.04 -5.15 6.75
CA ARG A 333 19.30 -6.59 6.79
C ARG A 333 18.72 -7.31 8.02
N GLY A 334 18.12 -6.59 8.96
CA GLY A 334 17.68 -7.18 10.23
C GLY A 334 18.85 -7.72 11.04
N LEU A 335 19.88 -6.90 11.22
CA LEU A 335 21.14 -7.18 11.94
C LEU A 335 21.45 -6.07 12.96
N THR A 336 20.41 -5.51 13.57
CA THR A 336 20.57 -4.41 14.55
C THR A 336 20.92 -4.89 15.95
N GLY A 337 20.76 -6.19 16.21
CA GLY A 337 20.85 -6.78 17.56
C GLY A 337 19.59 -6.57 18.41
N TYR A 338 18.53 -5.97 17.86
CA TYR A 338 17.21 -5.83 18.51
C TYR A 338 16.23 -6.82 17.87
N PRO A 339 15.88 -7.94 18.55
CA PRO A 339 15.18 -9.07 17.93
C PRO A 339 13.87 -8.72 17.23
N LEU A 340 13.03 -7.85 17.82
CA LEU A 340 11.77 -7.44 17.19
C LEU A 340 12.00 -6.60 15.92
N VAL A 341 13.03 -5.75 15.92
CA VAL A 341 13.40 -4.95 14.73
C VAL A 341 13.92 -5.87 13.64
N ASP A 342 14.83 -6.77 13.99
CA ASP A 342 15.46 -7.69 13.05
C ASP A 342 14.45 -8.67 12.46
N ALA A 343 13.54 -9.19 13.29
CA ALA A 343 12.43 -10.03 12.85
C ALA A 343 11.54 -9.31 11.83
N GLY A 344 11.19 -8.04 12.09
CA GLY A 344 10.39 -7.24 11.17
C GLY A 344 11.06 -7.01 9.82
N MET A 345 12.35 -6.67 9.83
CA MET A 345 13.08 -6.43 8.59
C MET A 345 13.29 -7.71 7.77
N ARG A 346 13.42 -8.86 8.43
CA ARG A 346 13.51 -10.18 7.77
C ARG A 346 12.15 -10.63 7.22
N GLU A 347 11.04 -10.39 7.95
CA GLU A 347 9.69 -10.60 7.42
C GLU A 347 9.47 -9.78 6.15
N LEU A 348 9.81 -8.50 6.20
CA LEU A 348 9.70 -7.60 5.05
C LEU A 348 10.46 -8.14 3.84
N TRP A 349 11.72 -8.51 4.03
CA TRP A 349 12.54 -9.01 2.93
C TRP A 349 12.03 -10.34 2.35
N ALA A 350 11.53 -11.25 3.21
CA ALA A 350 11.04 -12.55 2.79
C ALA A 350 9.68 -12.47 2.09
N THR A 351 8.77 -11.62 2.59
CA THR A 351 7.35 -11.66 2.19
C THR A 351 6.86 -10.42 1.45
N GLY A 352 7.67 -9.36 1.38
CA GLY A 352 7.25 -8.06 0.86
C GLY A 352 6.20 -7.38 1.76
N TRP A 353 6.02 -7.84 3.00
CA TRP A 353 5.02 -7.30 3.93
C TRP A 353 5.55 -7.30 5.36
N MET A 354 5.00 -6.45 6.20
CA MET A 354 5.34 -6.39 7.62
C MET A 354 4.09 -6.02 8.41
N HIS A 355 3.90 -6.66 9.56
CA HIS A 355 2.81 -6.34 10.48
C HIS A 355 2.85 -4.87 10.93
N ASN A 356 1.69 -4.16 10.96
CA ASN A 356 1.64 -2.73 11.24
C ASN A 356 2.35 -2.32 12.55
N ARG A 357 2.14 -3.06 13.64
CA ARG A 357 2.82 -2.78 14.92
C ARG A 357 4.34 -2.83 14.77
N VAL A 358 4.84 -3.77 14.01
CA VAL A 358 6.28 -3.94 13.77
C VAL A 358 6.80 -2.82 12.87
N ARG A 359 6.04 -2.39 11.82
CA ARG A 359 6.41 -1.21 11.00
C ARG A 359 6.65 0.02 11.86
N MET A 360 5.78 0.28 12.86
CA MET A 360 5.96 1.41 13.78
C MET A 360 7.25 1.30 14.60
N VAL A 361 7.60 0.10 15.07
CA VAL A 361 8.79 -0.13 15.89
C VAL A 361 10.06 0.01 15.05
N VAL A 362 10.12 -0.63 13.88
CA VAL A 362 11.31 -0.58 13.01
C VAL A 362 11.55 0.82 12.43
N ALA A 363 10.48 1.55 12.10
CA ALA A 363 10.57 2.93 11.64
C ALA A 363 11.05 3.85 12.78
N SER A 364 10.49 3.70 13.99
CA SER A 364 10.94 4.44 15.18
C SER A 364 12.40 4.15 15.51
N PHE A 365 12.85 2.91 15.33
CA PHE A 365 14.24 2.55 15.55
C PHE A 365 15.18 3.30 14.58
N LEU A 366 14.86 3.29 13.29
CA LEU A 366 15.65 4.02 12.29
C LEU A 366 15.75 5.52 12.62
N VAL A 367 14.61 6.17 12.80
CA VAL A 367 14.56 7.64 12.90
C VAL A 367 14.97 8.17 14.28
N LYS A 368 14.89 7.37 15.35
CA LYS A 368 15.12 7.82 16.72
C LYS A 368 16.31 7.16 17.38
N HIS A 369 16.48 5.82 17.24
CA HIS A 369 17.66 5.16 17.78
C HIS A 369 18.88 5.41 16.92
N LEU A 370 18.75 5.30 15.60
CA LEU A 370 19.86 5.55 14.68
C LEU A 370 19.99 7.03 14.28
N LEU A 371 18.93 7.81 14.46
CA LEU A 371 18.81 9.22 14.05
C LEU A 371 19.09 9.40 12.54
N ILE A 372 18.62 8.45 11.72
CA ILE A 372 18.71 8.48 10.27
C ILE A 372 17.41 9.06 9.69
N ASP A 373 17.53 9.88 8.64
CA ASP A 373 16.38 10.54 7.99
C ASP A 373 15.32 9.53 7.57
N TRP A 374 14.07 9.83 7.90
CA TRP A 374 12.91 8.99 7.60
C TRP A 374 12.77 8.65 6.11
N ARG A 375 13.24 9.54 5.22
CA ARG A 375 13.22 9.34 3.76
C ARG A 375 14.07 8.15 3.32
N ALA A 376 15.13 7.82 4.06
CA ALA A 376 15.95 6.64 3.77
C ALA A 376 15.16 5.34 4.04
N GLY A 377 14.40 5.31 5.13
CA GLY A 377 13.53 4.18 5.46
C GLY A 377 12.31 4.10 4.55
N GLU A 378 11.71 5.24 4.22
CA GLU A 378 10.59 5.35 3.29
C GLU A 378 10.94 4.77 1.92
N ARG A 379 12.10 5.14 1.35
CA ARG A 379 12.59 4.59 0.08
C ARG A 379 12.82 3.08 0.14
N TRP A 380 13.37 2.57 1.25
CA TRP A 380 13.55 1.13 1.42
C TRP A 380 12.21 0.39 1.48
N PHE A 381 11.25 0.93 2.22
CA PHE A 381 9.89 0.36 2.28
C PHE A 381 9.19 0.44 0.92
N TYR A 382 9.36 1.53 0.19
CA TYR A 382 8.75 1.69 -1.12
C TYR A 382 9.25 0.64 -2.13
N ASP A 383 10.52 0.23 -2.03
CA ASP A 383 11.10 -0.81 -2.88
C ASP A 383 10.71 -2.23 -2.44
N THR A 384 10.64 -2.47 -1.14
CA THR A 384 10.53 -3.83 -0.59
C THR A 384 9.11 -4.25 -0.19
N LEU A 385 8.17 -3.31 -0.06
CA LEU A 385 6.78 -3.60 0.27
C LEU A 385 5.92 -3.82 -0.98
N VAL A 386 5.10 -4.88 -0.97
CA VAL A 386 4.07 -5.13 -1.99
C VAL A 386 2.90 -4.14 -1.90
N ASP A 387 2.73 -3.45 -0.78
CA ASP A 387 1.64 -2.50 -0.52
C ASP A 387 2.08 -1.04 -0.45
N ALA A 388 3.33 -0.71 -0.82
CA ALA A 388 3.80 0.66 -0.82
C ALA A 388 3.04 1.52 -1.83
N ASP A 389 2.58 2.69 -1.39
CA ASP A 389 1.94 3.71 -2.22
C ASP A 389 2.41 5.12 -1.86
N ASP A 390 2.10 6.10 -2.71
CA ASP A 390 2.53 7.49 -2.56
C ASP A 390 1.81 8.23 -1.42
N ALA A 391 0.74 7.68 -0.85
CA ALA A 391 -0.03 8.26 0.24
C ALA A 391 0.35 7.65 1.59
N ASN A 392 0.13 6.34 1.73
CA ASN A 392 0.24 5.66 3.03
C ASN A 392 1.70 5.55 3.49
N ASN A 393 2.64 5.21 2.59
CA ASN A 393 4.02 5.01 2.96
C ASN A 393 4.64 6.31 3.54
N PRO A 394 4.68 7.45 2.83
CA PRO A 394 5.26 8.67 3.38
C PRO A 394 4.46 9.24 4.57
N ALA A 395 3.12 9.19 4.56
CA ALA A 395 2.32 9.69 5.66
C ALA A 395 2.64 8.95 6.98
N ASN A 396 2.76 7.63 6.94
CA ASN A 396 3.08 6.83 8.13
C ASN A 396 4.53 6.99 8.58
N TRP A 397 5.49 7.11 7.65
CA TRP A 397 6.87 7.42 7.99
C TRP A 397 7.00 8.77 8.70
N GLN A 398 6.33 9.81 8.20
CA GLN A 398 6.31 11.11 8.83
C GLN A 398 5.56 11.11 10.18
N TRP A 399 4.48 10.31 10.30
CA TRP A 399 3.79 10.13 11.57
C TRP A 399 4.75 9.55 12.63
N VAL A 400 5.49 8.50 12.31
CA VAL A 400 6.49 7.91 13.21
C VAL A 400 7.63 8.88 13.48
N ALA A 401 8.15 9.58 12.47
CA ALA A 401 9.22 10.57 12.64
C ALA A 401 8.82 11.74 13.56
N GLY A 402 7.53 12.06 13.63
CA GLY A 402 7.00 13.18 14.41
C GLY A 402 6.77 14.45 13.59
N CYS A 403 7.17 14.47 12.33
CA CYS A 403 7.01 15.60 11.41
C CYS A 403 5.70 15.59 10.61
N GLY A 404 4.91 14.52 10.66
CA GLY A 404 3.69 14.35 9.88
C GLY A 404 2.45 15.02 10.46
N ALA A 405 1.36 14.95 9.68
CA ALA A 405 0.02 15.25 10.16
C ALA A 405 -0.38 14.25 11.26
N ASP A 406 -1.17 14.72 12.22
CA ASP A 406 -1.62 13.91 13.39
C ASP A 406 -0.50 13.15 14.11
N ALA A 407 0.76 13.56 13.91
CA ALA A 407 1.85 12.98 14.68
C ALA A 407 1.57 13.14 16.17
N ALA A 408 1.89 12.09 16.94
CA ALA A 408 1.62 12.02 18.36
C ALA A 408 1.94 13.33 19.10
N PRO A 409 1.18 13.71 20.15
CA PRO A 409 1.36 14.99 20.85
C PRO A 409 2.74 15.14 21.48
N TYR A 410 3.47 14.05 21.61
CA TYR A 410 4.88 14.01 22.05
C TYR A 410 5.71 13.12 21.12
N PHE A 411 7.00 13.37 21.10
CA PHE A 411 7.98 12.60 20.31
C PHE A 411 8.15 11.20 20.90
N ARG A 412 7.29 10.26 20.46
CA ARG A 412 7.25 8.90 21.01
C ARG A 412 8.42 8.08 20.51
N ILE A 413 9.26 7.61 21.41
CA ILE A 413 10.35 6.67 21.13
C ILE A 413 9.92 5.28 21.60
N PHE A 414 9.73 4.34 20.69
CA PHE A 414 9.40 2.96 21.06
C PHE A 414 10.65 2.24 21.54
N ASN A 415 10.62 1.65 22.75
CA ASN A 415 11.66 0.74 23.18
C ASN A 415 11.38 -0.64 22.55
N PRO A 416 12.25 -1.19 21.67
CA PRO A 416 11.97 -2.43 20.96
C PRO A 416 11.81 -3.65 21.89
N VAL A 417 12.53 -3.67 23.01
CA VAL A 417 12.44 -4.77 24.00
C VAL A 417 11.07 -4.78 24.67
N THR A 418 10.62 -3.63 25.19
CA THR A 418 9.30 -3.54 25.84
C THR A 418 8.16 -3.76 24.83
N GLN A 419 8.33 -3.35 23.57
CA GLN A 419 7.35 -3.64 22.53
C GLN A 419 7.31 -5.14 22.21
N GLY A 420 8.47 -5.81 22.15
CA GLY A 420 8.56 -7.26 21.98
C GLY A 420 7.86 -8.01 23.10
N ARG A 421 8.25 -7.76 24.34
CA ARG A 421 7.64 -8.38 25.54
C ARG A 421 6.11 -8.17 25.61
N LYS A 422 5.62 -7.02 25.13
CA LYS A 422 4.18 -6.69 25.14
C LYS A 422 3.40 -7.39 24.02
N PHE A 423 3.91 -7.35 22.78
CA PHE A 423 3.13 -7.73 21.59
C PHE A 423 3.52 -9.10 21.00
N ASP A 424 4.64 -9.68 21.44
CA ASP A 424 5.09 -11.03 21.14
C ASP A 424 5.55 -11.72 22.45
N PRO A 425 4.68 -11.82 23.48
CA PRO A 425 5.09 -12.19 24.84
C PRO A 425 5.71 -13.57 24.95
N GLN A 426 5.44 -14.47 23.99
CA GLN A 426 6.04 -15.80 23.93
C GLN A 426 7.24 -15.87 22.97
N GLY A 427 7.58 -14.79 22.29
CA GLY A 427 8.66 -14.74 21.31
C GLY A 427 8.39 -15.53 20.03
N ALA A 428 7.14 -15.87 19.75
CA ALA A 428 6.79 -16.70 18.59
C ALA A 428 7.09 -16.01 17.26
N TYR A 429 6.85 -14.68 17.17
CA TYR A 429 7.19 -13.88 16.02
C TYR A 429 8.70 -13.79 15.82
N VAL A 430 9.45 -13.52 16.90
CA VAL A 430 10.91 -13.48 16.84
C VAL A 430 11.48 -14.83 16.44
N ARG A 431 11.01 -15.96 17.03
CA ARG A 431 11.48 -17.31 16.67
C ARG A 431 11.28 -17.63 15.18
N ARG A 432 10.16 -17.19 14.63
CA ARG A 432 9.85 -17.40 13.20
C ARG A 432 10.87 -16.70 12.30
N TRP A 433 11.19 -15.45 12.59
CA TRP A 433 11.98 -14.60 11.68
C TRP A 433 13.46 -14.50 12.07
N VAL A 434 13.81 -14.89 13.29
CA VAL A 434 15.18 -14.95 13.80
C VAL A 434 15.45 -16.33 14.40
N PRO A 435 15.52 -17.39 13.57
CA PRO A 435 15.66 -18.78 14.08
C PRO A 435 16.88 -18.99 14.97
N ALA A 436 17.94 -18.20 14.82
CA ALA A 436 19.12 -18.26 15.68
C ALA A 436 18.80 -18.03 17.17
N LEU A 437 17.69 -17.36 17.49
CA LEU A 437 17.25 -17.09 18.86
C LEU A 437 16.18 -18.08 19.37
N ALA A 438 15.83 -19.10 18.59
CA ALA A 438 14.67 -19.96 18.88
C ALA A 438 14.80 -20.74 20.22
N GLY A 439 16.02 -21.03 20.66
CA GLY A 439 16.31 -21.73 21.92
C GLY A 439 16.16 -20.88 23.18
N LEU A 440 16.08 -19.55 23.06
CA LEU A 440 15.93 -18.66 24.21
C LEU A 440 14.51 -18.70 24.77
N ASP A 441 14.38 -18.48 26.08
CA ASP A 441 13.07 -18.34 26.72
C ASP A 441 12.34 -17.05 26.32
N ALA A 442 11.07 -16.92 26.73
CA ALA A 442 10.23 -15.81 26.35
C ALA A 442 10.67 -14.45 26.93
N MET A 443 11.43 -14.41 28.01
CA MET A 443 11.91 -13.18 28.64
C MET A 443 13.20 -12.68 27.99
N THR A 444 14.14 -13.62 27.73
CA THR A 444 15.47 -13.31 27.18
C THR A 444 15.48 -13.15 25.68
N ILE A 445 14.54 -13.77 24.95
CA ILE A 445 14.48 -13.71 23.47
C ILE A 445 14.36 -12.28 22.93
N HIS A 446 13.78 -11.35 23.67
CA HIS A 446 13.63 -9.95 23.28
C HIS A 446 14.83 -9.06 23.63
N ALA A 447 15.73 -9.56 24.49
CA ALA A 447 16.96 -8.88 24.91
C ALA A 447 18.07 -9.94 25.16
N PRO A 448 18.56 -10.64 24.14
CA PRO A 448 19.50 -11.77 24.31
C PRO A 448 20.81 -11.35 24.99
N TRP A 449 21.19 -10.08 24.95
CA TRP A 449 22.35 -9.54 25.67
C TRP A 449 22.15 -9.43 27.19
N GLU A 450 20.93 -9.60 27.70
CA GLU A 450 20.62 -9.68 29.13
C GLU A 450 20.70 -11.11 29.66
N ALA A 451 20.75 -12.13 28.75
CA ALA A 451 20.85 -13.53 29.12
C ALA A 451 22.24 -13.86 29.73
N SER A 452 22.25 -14.74 30.71
CA SER A 452 23.50 -15.26 31.28
C SER A 452 24.26 -16.11 30.26
N PRO A 453 25.59 -16.27 30.40
CA PRO A 453 26.36 -17.18 29.53
C PRO A 453 25.83 -18.60 29.50
N LEU A 454 25.30 -19.11 30.59
CA LEU A 454 24.72 -20.46 30.69
C LEU A 454 23.42 -20.58 29.87
N GLU A 455 22.54 -19.54 29.93
CA GLU A 455 21.31 -19.50 29.13
C GLU A 455 21.62 -19.42 27.63
N LEU A 456 22.60 -18.61 27.24
CA LEU A 456 23.05 -18.52 25.85
C LEU A 456 23.64 -19.84 25.35
N GLU A 457 24.48 -20.50 26.16
CA GLU A 457 25.05 -21.80 25.82
C GLU A 457 23.96 -22.86 25.69
N ALA A 458 23.03 -22.92 26.64
CA ALA A 458 21.89 -23.85 26.58
C ALA A 458 20.99 -23.62 25.37
N ALA A 459 20.85 -22.40 24.95
CA ALA A 459 20.10 -22.01 23.74
C ALA A 459 20.89 -22.19 22.43
N GLY A 460 22.20 -22.49 22.51
CA GLY A 460 23.09 -22.60 21.35
C GLY A 460 23.37 -21.26 20.64
N VAL A 461 23.33 -20.15 21.37
CA VAL A 461 23.47 -18.78 20.82
C VAL A 461 24.80 -18.18 21.24
N ARG A 462 25.59 -17.74 20.26
CA ARG A 462 26.82 -16.96 20.49
C ARG A 462 26.60 -15.55 19.98
N LEU A 463 26.46 -14.58 20.92
CA LEU A 463 26.32 -13.18 20.58
C LEU A 463 27.57 -12.65 19.86
N GLY A 464 27.35 -11.88 18.80
CA GLY A 464 28.43 -11.41 17.91
C GLY A 464 28.83 -12.41 16.82
N VAL A 465 28.35 -13.68 16.88
CA VAL A 465 28.62 -14.71 15.87
C VAL A 465 27.32 -15.20 15.21
N ASP A 466 26.44 -15.82 15.98
CA ASP A 466 25.16 -16.37 15.48
C ASP A 466 24.07 -15.29 15.42
N TYR A 467 24.14 -14.33 16.33
CA TYR A 467 23.26 -13.15 16.38
C TYR A 467 24.06 -11.90 16.81
N PRO A 468 23.87 -10.73 16.18
CA PRO A 468 24.64 -9.54 16.49
C PRO A 468 24.32 -8.97 17.89
N ALA A 469 25.31 -8.35 18.50
CA ALA A 469 25.08 -7.47 19.64
C ALA A 469 24.33 -6.20 19.20
N PRO A 470 23.61 -5.50 20.11
CA PRO A 470 22.95 -4.24 19.82
C PRO A 470 23.92 -3.21 19.23
N ILE A 471 23.59 -2.66 18.05
CA ILE A 471 24.43 -1.63 17.39
C ILE A 471 24.32 -0.27 18.06
N VAL A 472 23.38 -0.07 18.97
CA VAL A 472 23.21 1.14 19.77
C VAL A 472 22.54 0.80 21.10
N ASP A 473 22.97 1.43 22.17
CA ASP A 473 22.30 1.36 23.46
C ASP A 473 21.02 2.20 23.47
N HIS A 474 19.91 1.64 24.00
CA HIS A 474 18.60 2.28 24.00
C HIS A 474 18.57 3.63 24.71
N ASP A 475 19.13 3.70 25.93
CA ASP A 475 19.02 4.91 26.77
C ASP A 475 19.88 6.03 26.20
N THR A 476 21.05 5.71 25.70
CA THR A 476 21.95 6.65 25.01
C THR A 476 21.30 7.18 23.74
N ALA A 477 20.72 6.31 22.93
CA ALA A 477 20.01 6.68 21.71
C ALA A 477 18.78 7.53 22.00
N ARG A 478 18.02 7.18 23.03
CA ARG A 478 16.85 7.94 23.48
C ARG A 478 17.23 9.36 23.91
N ARG A 479 18.27 9.54 24.72
CA ARG A 479 18.77 10.86 25.12
C ARG A 479 19.17 11.67 23.89
N ARG A 480 20.00 11.11 23.02
CA ARG A 480 20.42 11.75 21.77
C ARG A 480 19.25 12.23 20.91
N ALA A 481 18.20 11.40 20.75
CA ALA A 481 17.03 11.77 19.96
C ALA A 481 16.23 12.92 20.60
N LEU A 482 16.12 12.96 21.93
CA LEU A 482 15.47 14.05 22.66
C LEU A 482 16.29 15.35 22.60
N ASP A 483 17.61 15.25 22.70
CA ASP A 483 18.51 16.40 22.55
C ASP A 483 18.40 16.98 21.15
N ALA A 484 18.42 16.13 20.12
CA ALA A 484 18.22 16.55 18.73
C ALA A 484 16.86 17.25 18.54
N LEU A 485 15.78 16.69 19.11
CA LEU A 485 14.46 17.34 19.05
C LEU A 485 14.44 18.71 19.74
N ALA A 486 15.16 18.85 20.86
CA ALA A 486 15.24 20.11 21.62
C ALA A 486 15.94 21.25 20.83
N THR A 487 16.76 20.92 19.84
CA THR A 487 17.40 21.93 18.95
C THR A 487 16.45 22.51 17.92
N LEU A 488 15.29 21.89 17.68
CA LEU A 488 14.37 22.35 16.64
C LEU A 488 13.74 23.71 17.01
N PRO A 489 13.51 24.58 16.00
CA PRO A 489 12.79 25.82 16.23
C PRO A 489 11.41 25.56 16.86
N LYS A 490 11.08 26.35 17.88
CA LYS A 490 9.73 26.28 18.48
C LYS A 490 8.70 26.67 17.43
N ARG A 491 7.57 25.97 17.42
CA ARG A 491 6.43 26.30 16.56
C ARG A 491 6.00 27.74 16.82
N ARG A 492 6.10 28.60 15.79
CA ARG A 492 5.50 29.95 15.84
C ARG A 492 3.99 29.85 15.74
#